data_0b71931a2462e4c76b1daa25040335ab
#
_entry.id   0b71931a2462e4c76b1daa25040335ab
#
_cell.length_a   1.000
_cell.length_b   1.000
_cell.length_c   1.000
_cell.angle_alpha   90.00
_cell.angle_beta   90.00
_cell.angle_gamma   90.00
#
_symmetry.space_group_name_H-M   'P 1'
#
loop_
_entity.id
_entity.type
_entity.pdbx_description
1 polymer ?
#
loop_
_entity_poly.entity_id
_entity_poly.type
_entity_poly.pdbx_seq_one_letter_code
_entity_poly.pdbx_strand_id
1 'polypeptide(L)'
;MDEINKNFCYVENFLTKEELEFFSIYAQMYHRSNENSFDEDQTKLGETMQVYGTATETLLLLKTKKINKILETKVLPTYSYWRMYTKFSQLDKHTDRKSCEITASVNLGGCGTKWPLFIDGKEVNIKPGDAVIYHGVEKLHWREEFQG
;
A
#
# COMPACT_ATOMS: atom_id res chain seq x y z
N MET A 1 7.93 -3.15 17.04
CA MET A 1 8.07 -4.59 16.66
C MET A 1 6.99 -5.49 17.28
N ASP A 2 6.67 -5.36 18.56
CA ASP A 2 5.72 -6.28 19.19
C ASP A 2 4.33 -6.32 18.55
N GLU A 3 3.82 -5.18 18.09
CA GLU A 3 2.52 -5.12 17.42
C GLU A 3 2.54 -5.86 16.08
N ILE A 4 3.57 -5.67 15.27
CA ILE A 4 3.67 -6.33 13.96
C ILE A 4 4.01 -7.82 14.08
N ASN A 5 4.69 -8.23 15.14
CA ASN A 5 4.92 -9.66 15.43
C ASN A 5 3.62 -10.39 15.75
N LYS A 6 2.71 -9.74 16.48
CA LYS A 6 1.40 -10.32 16.81
C LYS A 6 0.41 -10.19 15.65
N ASN A 7 0.43 -9.08 14.93
CA ASN A 7 -0.58 -8.76 13.93
C ASN A 7 -0.11 -7.74 12.89
N PHE A 8 -0.43 -6.45 13.12
CA PHE A 8 -0.03 -5.29 12.32
C PHE A 8 -0.07 -4.03 13.19
N CYS A 9 0.61 -2.99 12.75
CA CYS A 9 0.59 -1.66 13.34
C CYS A 9 -0.15 -0.69 12.41
N TYR A 10 -1.26 -0.10 12.87
CA TYR A 10 -1.97 0.95 12.13
C TYR A 10 -1.38 2.32 12.49
N VAL A 11 -1.08 3.12 11.49
CA VAL A 11 -0.44 4.43 11.64
C VAL A 11 -1.33 5.50 11.03
N GLU A 12 -1.98 6.29 11.89
CA GLU A 12 -2.75 7.46 11.46
C GLU A 12 -1.82 8.57 10.99
N ASN A 13 -2.26 9.30 9.97
CA ASN A 13 -1.52 10.43 9.39
C ASN A 13 -0.06 10.06 9.04
N PHE A 14 0.12 8.91 8.42
CA PHE A 14 1.43 8.48 7.93
C PHE A 14 1.99 9.45 6.89
N LEU A 15 1.13 9.94 6.00
CA LEU A 15 1.39 11.05 5.09
C LEU A 15 0.91 12.36 5.72
N THR A 16 1.62 13.45 5.44
CA THR A 16 1.08 14.79 5.67
C THR A 16 -0.07 15.08 4.70
N LYS A 17 -0.85 16.14 4.94
CA LYS A 17 -1.89 16.59 4.01
C LYS A 17 -1.32 16.88 2.62
N GLU A 18 -0.20 17.58 2.57
CA GLU A 18 0.48 17.98 1.34
C GLU A 18 1.02 16.77 0.58
N GLU A 19 1.60 15.81 1.29
CA GLU A 19 2.05 14.55 0.70
C GLU A 19 0.89 13.75 0.12
N LEU A 20 -0.22 13.63 0.85
CA LEU A 20 -1.42 12.93 0.38
C LEU A 20 -1.99 13.61 -0.87
N GLU A 21 -2.14 14.92 -0.86
CA GLU A 21 -2.64 15.69 -2.02
C GLU A 21 -1.74 15.51 -3.22
N PHE A 22 -0.42 15.64 -3.04
CA PHE A 22 0.56 15.43 -4.09
C PHE A 22 0.44 14.02 -4.72
N PHE A 23 0.47 12.97 -3.91
CA PHE A 23 0.43 11.61 -4.44
C PHE A 23 -0.91 11.23 -5.05
N SER A 24 -2.02 11.74 -4.49
CA SER A 24 -3.35 11.53 -5.05
C SER A 24 -3.47 12.15 -6.46
N ILE A 25 -3.03 13.37 -6.63
CA ILE A 25 -3.01 14.06 -7.94
C ILE A 25 -2.03 13.36 -8.89
N TYR A 26 -0.82 13.07 -8.41
CA TYR A 26 0.21 12.39 -9.19
C TYR A 26 -0.29 11.06 -9.77
N ALA A 27 -0.90 10.22 -8.93
CA ALA A 27 -1.42 8.93 -9.36
C ALA A 27 -2.52 9.06 -10.41
N GLN A 28 -3.43 10.02 -10.24
CA GLN A 28 -4.49 10.29 -11.22
C GLN A 28 -3.94 10.78 -12.54
N MET A 29 -2.99 11.71 -12.53
CA MET A 29 -2.35 12.21 -13.74
C MET A 29 -1.56 11.12 -14.45
N TYR A 30 -0.81 10.33 -13.71
CA TYR A 30 -0.05 9.21 -14.25
C TYR A 30 -0.99 8.18 -14.91
N HIS A 31 -2.08 7.82 -14.26
CA HIS A 31 -3.07 6.91 -14.82
C HIS A 31 -3.65 7.42 -16.14
N ARG A 32 -4.08 8.68 -16.18
CA ARG A 32 -4.62 9.31 -17.41
C ARG A 32 -3.61 9.32 -18.56
N SER A 33 -2.33 9.49 -18.25
CA SER A 33 -1.27 9.52 -19.28
C SER A 33 -0.88 8.12 -19.78
N ASN A 34 -1.29 7.06 -19.08
CA ASN A 34 -0.88 5.68 -19.34
C ASN A 34 -2.08 4.70 -19.34
N GLU A 35 -3.24 5.15 -19.84
CA GLU A 35 -4.50 4.39 -19.79
C GLU A 35 -4.45 2.99 -20.44
N ASN A 36 -3.44 2.70 -21.25
CA ASN A 36 -3.27 1.41 -21.93
C ASN A 36 -2.25 0.47 -21.26
N SER A 37 -1.75 0.83 -20.08
CA SER A 37 -0.71 0.06 -19.37
C SER A 37 -1.31 -0.64 -18.15
N PHE A 38 -2.03 -1.74 -18.38
CA PHE A 38 -2.61 -2.54 -17.32
C PHE A 38 -1.75 -3.75 -16.99
N ASP A 39 -1.74 -4.11 -15.72
CA ASP A 39 -0.99 -5.23 -15.16
C ASP A 39 -1.95 -6.22 -14.51
N GLU A 40 -1.88 -7.50 -14.90
CA GLU A 40 -2.76 -8.57 -14.42
C GLU A 40 -2.10 -9.44 -13.34
N ASP A 41 -0.87 -9.15 -12.93
CA ASP A 41 0.01 -10.09 -12.25
C ASP A 41 -0.44 -10.53 -10.84
N GLN A 42 -1.18 -9.74 -10.09
CA GLN A 42 -1.69 -10.12 -8.75
C GLN A 42 -3.18 -9.83 -8.59
N THR A 43 -3.81 -9.45 -9.68
CA THR A 43 -5.21 -9.04 -9.65
C THR A 43 -6.02 -9.90 -10.60
N LYS A 44 -7.14 -10.35 -10.11
CA LYS A 44 -8.18 -10.98 -10.90
C LYS A 44 -9.29 -9.98 -11.07
N LEU A 45 -9.89 -9.92 -12.23
CA LEU A 45 -10.97 -9.02 -12.55
C LEU A 45 -10.58 -7.53 -12.39
N GLY A 46 -11.22 -6.68 -13.12
CA GLY A 46 -10.91 -5.26 -13.14
C GLY A 46 -9.54 -4.95 -13.75
N GLU A 47 -9.30 -3.68 -13.95
CA GLU A 47 -8.05 -3.17 -14.51
C GLU A 47 -7.23 -2.53 -13.39
N THR A 48 -5.95 -2.89 -13.28
CA THR A 48 -5.04 -2.28 -12.34
C THR A 48 -3.77 -1.80 -13.02
N MET A 49 -3.14 -0.83 -12.43
CA MET A 49 -1.85 -0.32 -12.88
C MET A 49 -0.88 -0.33 -11.70
N GLN A 50 0.19 -1.10 -11.82
CA GLN A 50 1.29 -1.10 -10.87
C GLN A 50 2.45 -0.29 -11.42
N VAL A 51 2.91 0.68 -10.65
CA VAL A 51 3.93 1.63 -11.10
C VAL A 51 5.09 1.67 -10.11
N TYR A 52 6.28 1.40 -10.63
CA TYR A 52 7.55 1.64 -9.96
C TYR A 52 8.10 3.00 -10.43
N GLY A 53 8.78 3.72 -9.58
CA GLY A 53 9.37 4.99 -10.00
C GLY A 53 9.89 5.83 -8.85
N THR A 54 10.55 6.93 -9.24
CA THR A 54 11.26 7.81 -8.32
C THR A 54 10.37 8.51 -7.30
N ALA A 55 9.11 8.76 -7.62
CA ALA A 55 8.19 9.44 -6.71
C ALA A 55 7.97 8.63 -5.41
N THR A 56 7.60 7.35 -5.54
CA THR A 56 7.39 6.49 -4.37
C THR A 56 8.69 6.02 -3.73
N GLU A 57 9.77 5.86 -4.51
CA GLU A 57 11.11 5.61 -3.96
C GLU A 57 11.57 6.78 -3.07
N THR A 58 11.31 8.01 -3.48
CA THR A 58 11.59 9.20 -2.65
C THR A 58 10.77 9.17 -1.36
N LEU A 59 9.50 8.82 -1.43
CA LEU A 59 8.64 8.67 -0.25
C LEU A 59 9.16 7.58 0.67
N LEU A 60 9.58 6.44 0.14
CA LEU A 60 10.17 5.34 0.90
C LEU A 60 11.38 5.82 1.73
N LEU A 61 12.30 6.54 1.10
CA LEU A 61 13.46 7.10 1.79
C LEU A 61 13.07 8.12 2.87
N LEU A 62 12.14 9.01 2.57
CA LEU A 62 11.64 10.00 3.52
C LEU A 62 10.97 9.36 4.74
N LYS A 63 10.23 8.28 4.54
CA LYS A 63 9.45 7.63 5.61
C LYS A 63 10.22 6.57 6.40
N THR A 64 11.39 6.14 5.94
CA THR A 64 12.20 5.11 6.63
C THR A 64 12.50 5.49 8.08
N LYS A 65 12.86 6.75 8.34
CA LYS A 65 13.12 7.22 9.72
C LYS A 65 11.87 7.17 10.60
N LYS A 66 10.70 7.49 10.04
CA LYS A 66 9.43 7.42 10.75
C LYS A 66 9.08 5.98 11.10
N ILE A 67 9.27 5.06 10.17
CA ILE A 67 9.05 3.62 10.40
C ILE A 67 10.01 3.08 11.47
N ASN A 68 11.30 3.42 11.39
CA ASN A 68 12.28 3.03 12.40
C ASN A 68 11.86 3.47 13.82
N LYS A 69 11.34 4.69 13.93
CA LYS A 69 10.84 5.20 15.22
C LYS A 69 9.60 4.47 15.70
N ILE A 70 8.64 4.20 14.80
CA ILE A 70 7.40 3.49 15.14
C ILE A 70 7.69 2.07 15.59
N LEU A 71 8.59 1.37 14.90
CA LEU A 71 8.90 -0.03 15.18
C LEU A 71 9.98 -0.21 16.25
N GLU A 72 10.61 0.89 16.68
CA GLU A 72 11.74 0.87 17.63
C GLU A 72 12.87 -0.07 17.17
N THR A 73 13.08 -0.11 15.85
CA THR A 73 14.11 -0.94 15.23
C THR A 73 14.62 -0.30 13.94
N LYS A 74 15.80 -0.71 13.49
CA LYS A 74 16.37 -0.23 12.23
C LYS A 74 15.94 -1.13 11.09
N VAL A 75 15.17 -0.59 10.17
CA VAL A 75 14.84 -1.23 8.89
C VAL A 75 15.56 -0.49 7.76
N LEU A 76 15.80 -1.21 6.66
CA LEU A 76 16.42 -0.67 5.46
C LEU A 76 15.38 -0.57 4.34
N PRO A 77 15.35 0.53 3.59
CA PRO A 77 14.48 0.65 2.43
C PRO A 77 14.95 -0.32 1.34
N THR A 78 14.02 -1.04 0.74
CA THR A 78 14.29 -1.94 -0.40
C THR A 78 13.73 -1.38 -1.68
N TYR A 79 12.41 -1.39 -1.86
CA TYR A 79 11.75 -0.80 -2.99
C TYR A 79 10.33 -0.39 -2.64
N SER A 80 9.72 0.38 -3.53
CA SER A 80 8.32 0.79 -3.43
C SER A 80 7.65 0.71 -4.79
N TYR A 81 6.34 0.64 -4.77
CA TYR A 81 5.48 0.86 -5.92
C TYR A 81 4.14 1.39 -5.43
N TRP A 82 3.37 1.94 -6.34
CA TRP A 82 1.97 2.23 -6.08
C TRP A 82 1.09 1.51 -7.10
N ARG A 83 -0.14 1.26 -6.73
CA ARG A 83 -1.10 0.58 -7.58
C ARG A 83 -2.42 1.34 -7.58
N MET A 84 -3.00 1.53 -8.75
CA MET A 84 -4.36 2.01 -8.91
C MET A 84 -5.28 0.83 -9.22
N TYR A 85 -6.36 0.75 -8.49
CA TYR A 85 -7.37 -0.28 -8.66
C TYR A 85 -8.64 0.34 -9.23
N THR A 86 -9.31 -0.39 -10.10
CA THR A 86 -10.60 -0.01 -10.66
C THR A 86 -11.69 -0.96 -10.18
N LYS A 87 -12.93 -0.69 -10.56
CA LYS A 87 -14.07 -1.54 -10.22
C LYS A 87 -13.83 -3.01 -10.61
N PHE A 88 -14.22 -3.93 -9.76
CA PHE A 88 -14.01 -5.37 -9.85
C PHE A 88 -12.56 -5.83 -9.64
N SER A 89 -11.61 -4.95 -9.42
CA SER A 89 -10.26 -5.37 -9.04
C SER A 89 -10.26 -6.14 -7.73
N GLN A 90 -9.41 -7.14 -7.66
CA GLN A 90 -9.21 -8.00 -6.50
C GLN A 90 -7.72 -8.22 -6.31
N LEU A 91 -7.27 -8.26 -5.07
CA LEU A 91 -5.89 -8.64 -4.75
C LEU A 91 -5.89 -10.04 -4.15
N ASP A 92 -5.27 -10.98 -4.85
CA ASP A 92 -5.21 -12.37 -4.42
C ASP A 92 -4.47 -12.55 -3.09
N LYS A 93 -4.87 -13.60 -2.36
CA LYS A 93 -4.18 -13.99 -1.12
C LYS A 93 -2.73 -14.34 -1.42
N HIS A 94 -1.80 -13.63 -0.79
CA HIS A 94 -0.37 -13.84 -0.98
C HIS A 94 0.42 -13.40 0.25
N THR A 95 1.68 -13.79 0.28
CA THR A 95 2.73 -13.20 1.13
C THR A 95 3.73 -12.50 0.22
N ASP A 96 4.45 -11.54 0.76
CA ASP A 96 5.41 -10.76 -0.01
C ASP A 96 6.73 -11.51 -0.24
N ARG A 97 7.56 -10.96 -1.12
CA ARG A 97 8.91 -11.46 -1.37
C ARG A 97 9.80 -11.23 -0.14
N LYS A 98 10.85 -12.03 0.01
CA LYS A 98 11.82 -11.92 1.11
C LYS A 98 12.40 -10.51 1.31
N SER A 99 12.56 -9.75 0.25
CA SER A 99 13.02 -8.35 0.32
C SER A 99 11.99 -7.40 0.95
N CYS A 100 10.75 -7.84 1.15
CA CYS A 100 9.67 -7.10 1.79
C CYS A 100 9.34 -7.71 3.15
N GLU A 101 10.34 -7.96 3.97
CA GLU A 101 10.15 -8.50 5.32
C GLU A 101 9.16 -7.65 6.12
N ILE A 102 9.33 -6.34 6.08
CA ILE A 102 8.39 -5.37 6.65
C ILE A 102 7.79 -4.57 5.51
N THR A 103 6.47 -4.60 5.41
CA THR A 103 5.69 -3.90 4.40
C THR A 103 4.85 -2.82 5.05
N ALA A 104 4.82 -1.65 4.42
CA ALA A 104 3.90 -0.57 4.76
C ALA A 104 2.95 -0.34 3.58
N SER A 105 1.68 -0.65 3.77
CA SER A 105 0.61 -0.33 2.81
C SER A 105 -0.01 1.02 3.15
N VAL A 106 0.07 1.96 2.22
CA VAL A 106 -0.36 3.35 2.40
C VAL A 106 -1.52 3.65 1.46
N ASN A 107 -2.59 4.26 1.98
CA ASN A 107 -3.70 4.69 1.15
C ASN A 107 -3.43 6.09 0.58
N LEU A 108 -3.26 6.19 -0.74
CA LEU A 108 -3.00 7.44 -1.45
C LEU A 108 -4.28 8.18 -1.88
N GLY A 109 -5.45 7.67 -1.54
CA GLY A 109 -6.75 8.25 -1.91
C GLY A 109 -7.64 7.27 -2.66
N GLY A 110 -8.80 7.75 -3.09
CA GLY A 110 -9.76 6.94 -3.82
C GLY A 110 -11.12 7.62 -3.95
N CYS A 111 -12.10 6.90 -4.45
CA CYS A 111 -13.46 7.39 -4.67
C CYS A 111 -14.32 7.46 -3.39
N GLY A 112 -13.77 7.13 -2.23
CA GLY A 112 -14.48 7.11 -0.96
C GLY A 112 -15.17 5.76 -0.63
N THR A 113 -15.17 4.82 -1.56
CA THR A 113 -15.69 3.47 -1.29
C THR A 113 -14.79 2.73 -0.30
N LYS A 114 -15.38 2.21 0.76
CA LYS A 114 -14.66 1.41 1.75
C LYS A 114 -14.17 0.12 1.08
N TRP A 115 -12.85 -0.13 1.17
CA TRP A 115 -12.24 -1.32 0.59
C TRP A 115 -11.08 -1.81 1.46
N PRO A 116 -11.37 -2.71 2.41
CA PRO A 116 -10.40 -3.13 3.40
C PRO A 116 -9.29 -4.01 2.82
N LEU A 117 -8.13 -3.95 3.46
CA LEU A 117 -7.08 -4.95 3.36
C LEU A 117 -7.30 -5.99 4.46
N PHE A 118 -7.22 -7.26 4.11
CA PHE A 118 -7.22 -8.35 5.09
C PHE A 118 -5.79 -8.81 5.35
N ILE A 119 -5.42 -8.92 6.63
CA ILE A 119 -4.10 -9.40 7.07
C ILE A 119 -4.33 -10.53 8.07
N ASP A 120 -3.92 -11.73 7.74
CA ASP A 120 -4.20 -12.97 8.51
C ASP A 120 -5.67 -13.09 8.92
N GLY A 121 -6.59 -12.75 8.01
CA GLY A 121 -8.03 -12.80 8.23
C GLY A 121 -8.62 -11.61 9.00
N LYS A 122 -7.82 -10.65 9.44
CA LYS A 122 -8.31 -9.44 10.11
C LYS A 122 -8.51 -8.31 9.11
N GLU A 123 -9.68 -7.72 9.15
CA GLU A 123 -10.06 -6.59 8.31
C GLU A 123 -9.37 -5.30 8.77
N VAL A 124 -8.69 -4.62 7.86
CA VAL A 124 -8.04 -3.32 8.10
C VAL A 124 -8.54 -2.30 7.09
N ASN A 125 -9.27 -1.31 7.55
CA ASN A 125 -9.75 -0.22 6.71
C ASN A 125 -8.80 0.98 6.80
N ILE A 126 -7.90 1.09 5.82
CA ILE A 126 -6.88 2.14 5.78
C ILE A 126 -7.50 3.41 5.19
N LYS A 127 -7.58 4.47 5.99
CA LYS A 127 -8.07 5.78 5.53
C LYS A 127 -7.03 6.47 4.63
N PRO A 128 -7.45 7.38 3.73
CA PRO A 128 -6.51 8.16 2.93
C PRO A 128 -5.46 8.88 3.82
N GLY A 129 -4.19 8.69 3.49
CA GLY A 129 -3.05 9.24 4.23
C GLY A 129 -2.55 8.36 5.39
N ASP A 130 -3.30 7.35 5.78
CA ASP A 130 -2.90 6.39 6.80
C ASP A 130 -2.12 5.22 6.19
N ALA A 131 -1.46 4.46 7.05
CA ALA A 131 -0.72 3.27 6.67
C ALA A 131 -0.97 2.11 7.64
N VAL A 132 -0.75 0.90 7.17
CA VAL A 132 -0.62 -0.29 8.02
C VAL A 132 0.75 -0.93 7.77
N ILE A 133 1.44 -1.26 8.85
CA ILE A 133 2.77 -1.88 8.81
C ILE A 133 2.66 -3.31 9.34
N TYR A 134 3.21 -4.27 8.61
CA TYR A 134 3.13 -5.70 8.95
C TYR A 134 4.30 -6.49 8.37
N HIS A 135 4.48 -7.71 8.85
CA HIS A 135 5.44 -8.67 8.26
C HIS A 135 4.89 -9.24 6.94
N GLY A 136 5.23 -8.60 5.83
CA GLY A 136 4.70 -8.96 4.50
C GLY A 136 5.04 -10.39 4.08
N VAL A 137 6.23 -10.87 4.43
CA VAL A 137 6.70 -12.24 4.14
C VAL A 137 5.92 -13.30 4.91
N GLU A 138 5.49 -13.00 6.13
CA GLU A 138 4.85 -13.96 7.03
C GLU A 138 3.32 -13.88 7.01
N LYS A 139 2.78 -12.68 6.82
CA LYS A 139 1.35 -12.41 6.92
C LYS A 139 0.65 -12.59 5.58
N LEU A 140 -0.26 -13.56 5.51
CA LEU A 140 -1.14 -13.72 4.36
C LEU A 140 -2.07 -12.50 4.27
N HIS A 141 -2.06 -11.81 3.15
CA HIS A 141 -2.89 -10.62 2.97
C HIS A 141 -3.54 -10.56 1.59
N TRP A 142 -4.71 -9.89 1.51
CA TRP A 142 -5.53 -9.82 0.30
C TRP A 142 -6.57 -8.71 0.38
N ARG A 143 -7.20 -8.44 -0.74
CA ARG A 143 -8.42 -7.62 -0.84
C ARG A 143 -9.48 -8.37 -1.62
N GLU A 144 -10.71 -8.31 -1.12
CA GLU A 144 -11.87 -8.82 -1.86
C GLU A 144 -12.18 -7.92 -3.06
N GLU A 145 -13.16 -8.30 -3.88
CA GLU A 145 -13.54 -7.53 -5.06
C GLU A 145 -13.94 -6.09 -4.73
N PHE A 146 -13.36 -5.14 -5.44
CA PHE A 146 -13.66 -3.71 -5.29
C PHE A 146 -14.99 -3.36 -5.96
N GLN A 147 -15.91 -2.76 -5.22
CA GLN A 147 -17.25 -2.42 -5.67
C GLN A 147 -17.43 -0.93 -6.05
N GLY A 148 -16.39 -0.14 -5.91
CA GLY A 148 -16.38 1.30 -6.17
C GLY A 148 -16.24 1.74 -7.63
#